data_a853de498792d56bcf487e7b0a8c0dd5
#
_entry.id   a853de498792d56bcf487e7b0a8c0dd5
#
_cell.length_a   1.000
_cell.length_b   1.000
_cell.length_c   1.000
_cell.angle_alpha   90.00
_cell.angle_beta   90.00
_cell.angle_gamma   90.00
#
_symmetry.space_group_name_H-M   'P 1'
#
loop_
_entity.id
_entity.type
_entity.pdbx_description
1 polymer ?
#
loop_
_entity_poly.entity_id
_entity_poly.type
_entity_poly.pdbx_seq_one_letter_code
_entity_poly.pdbx_strand_id
1 'polypeptide(L)'
;GNYANDTVDFLASSKGMDDFISGVVSICDAVKAKKHGKKQINLSFDEWNVWYHSNEQDKKLEKWVQAPHQLEDVYNFEDALLVGSMLITLLRHADRVKIACMAQLVNVIAPIMTSDTGAWRQTIFYPYMLTSVFGRGTVLNTQVLTPVYESRTYGEAPYLDSVCVWDEEKDALTIFAVNKSLDEDMEVSCDLRQFEGYKIVEHIVLNNDDLQAVNTEAQPENVVPVKAGAECSKLEGGKLEAVFAKHSWNMIRLAK
;
A
#
# COMPACT_ATOMS: atom_id res chain seq x y z
N GLY A 1 -4.25 7.63 -12.23
CA GLY A 1 -3.53 8.84 -11.85
C GLY A 1 -4.45 9.98 -11.42
N ASN A 2 -3.91 10.90 -10.62
CA ASN A 2 -4.68 12.03 -10.08
C ASN A 2 -4.76 13.20 -11.09
N TYR A 3 -5.33 12.96 -12.27
CA TYR A 3 -5.47 13.99 -13.31
C TYR A 3 -6.42 15.14 -12.94
N ALA A 4 -7.32 14.90 -12.00
CA ALA A 4 -8.30 15.88 -11.56
C ALA A 4 -7.83 16.70 -10.34
N ASN A 5 -6.66 16.40 -9.81
CA ASN A 5 -6.16 16.93 -8.53
C ASN A 5 -7.19 16.75 -7.39
N ASP A 6 -7.75 15.54 -7.33
CA ASP A 6 -8.76 15.11 -6.36
C ASP A 6 -8.18 13.94 -5.56
N THR A 7 -7.50 14.26 -4.48
CA THR A 7 -6.80 13.28 -3.63
C THR A 7 -7.77 12.27 -3.01
N VAL A 8 -9.00 12.70 -2.67
CA VAL A 8 -10.02 11.82 -2.08
C VAL A 8 -10.40 10.71 -3.08
N ASP A 9 -10.70 11.08 -4.32
CA ASP A 9 -11.00 10.12 -5.40
C ASP A 9 -9.78 9.27 -5.77
N PHE A 10 -8.59 9.87 -5.78
CA PHE A 10 -7.34 9.19 -6.09
C PHE A 10 -7.02 8.09 -5.07
N LEU A 11 -7.12 8.37 -3.77
CA LEU A 11 -6.89 7.36 -2.72
C LEU A 11 -7.96 6.26 -2.69
N ALA A 12 -9.16 6.52 -3.23
CA ALA A 12 -10.19 5.51 -3.39
C ALA A 12 -9.88 4.49 -4.51
N SER A 13 -8.91 4.76 -5.38
CA SER A 13 -8.63 3.89 -6.53
C SER A 13 -8.09 2.50 -6.14
N SER A 14 -7.61 2.31 -4.90
CA SER A 14 -7.34 0.97 -4.33
C SER A 14 -8.57 0.07 -4.32
N LYS A 15 -9.78 0.65 -4.13
CA LYS A 15 -11.04 -0.07 -4.25
C LYS A 15 -11.29 -0.56 -5.68
N GLY A 16 -10.91 0.22 -6.69
CA GLY A 16 -10.98 -0.21 -8.09
C GLY A 16 -10.13 -1.46 -8.36
N MET A 17 -8.95 -1.56 -7.74
CA MET A 17 -8.12 -2.77 -7.78
C MET A 17 -8.80 -3.96 -7.08
N ASP A 18 -9.41 -3.74 -5.92
CA ASP A 18 -10.14 -4.76 -5.16
C ASP A 18 -11.33 -5.30 -5.96
N ASP A 19 -12.15 -4.43 -6.53
CA ASP A 19 -13.28 -4.78 -7.37
C ASP A 19 -12.84 -5.55 -8.63
N PHE A 20 -11.73 -5.14 -9.27
CA PHE A 20 -11.17 -5.83 -10.43
C PHE A 20 -10.75 -7.26 -10.09
N ILE A 21 -9.98 -7.44 -9.01
CA ILE A 21 -9.53 -8.77 -8.56
C ILE A 21 -10.74 -9.65 -8.25
N SER A 22 -11.69 -9.13 -7.47
CA SER A 22 -12.92 -9.84 -7.09
C SER A 22 -13.75 -10.25 -8.32
N GLY A 23 -13.86 -9.38 -9.31
CA GLY A 23 -14.54 -9.66 -10.58
C GLY A 23 -13.88 -10.79 -11.36
N VAL A 24 -12.56 -10.74 -11.54
CA VAL A 24 -11.80 -11.79 -12.26
C VAL A 24 -11.88 -13.11 -11.51
N VAL A 25 -11.75 -13.12 -10.19
CA VAL A 25 -11.90 -14.30 -9.34
C VAL A 25 -13.27 -14.94 -9.53
N SER A 26 -14.33 -14.13 -9.49
CA SER A 26 -15.70 -14.58 -9.67
C SER A 26 -15.92 -15.24 -11.04
N ILE A 27 -15.36 -14.70 -12.12
CA ILE A 27 -15.40 -15.29 -13.46
C ILE A 27 -14.67 -16.64 -13.49
N CYS A 28 -13.48 -16.74 -12.89
CA CYS A 28 -12.71 -17.97 -12.80
C CYS A 28 -13.50 -19.06 -12.07
N ASP A 29 -14.17 -18.72 -10.97
CA ASP A 29 -14.95 -19.64 -10.16
C ASP A 29 -16.24 -20.07 -10.87
N ALA A 30 -16.91 -19.17 -11.58
CA ALA A 30 -18.06 -19.52 -12.43
C ALA A 30 -17.68 -20.51 -13.53
N VAL A 31 -16.53 -20.32 -14.20
CA VAL A 31 -16.02 -21.26 -15.21
C VAL A 31 -15.65 -22.61 -14.60
N LYS A 32 -15.01 -22.60 -13.42
CA LYS A 32 -14.69 -23.84 -12.67
C LYS A 32 -15.96 -24.62 -12.36
N ALA A 33 -16.99 -23.97 -11.84
CA ALA A 33 -18.28 -24.59 -11.54
C ALA A 33 -18.96 -25.15 -12.80
N LYS A 34 -19.05 -24.35 -13.89
CA LYS A 34 -19.66 -24.78 -15.17
C LYS A 34 -18.95 -26.00 -15.78
N LYS A 35 -17.63 -26.09 -15.64
CA LYS A 35 -16.83 -27.21 -16.16
C LYS A 35 -16.72 -28.38 -15.19
N HIS A 36 -17.31 -28.31 -13.99
CA HIS A 36 -17.12 -29.27 -12.90
C HIS A 36 -15.63 -29.55 -12.60
N GLY A 37 -14.79 -28.51 -12.77
CA GLY A 37 -13.35 -28.62 -12.65
C GLY A 37 -12.88 -28.68 -11.20
N LYS A 38 -11.79 -29.41 -10.94
CA LYS A 38 -11.13 -29.43 -9.62
C LYS A 38 -10.05 -28.35 -9.47
N LYS A 39 -9.52 -27.85 -10.60
CA LYS A 39 -8.43 -26.87 -10.62
C LYS A 39 -8.94 -25.50 -10.20
N GLN A 40 -8.26 -24.89 -9.24
CA GLN A 40 -8.44 -23.48 -8.92
C GLN A 40 -7.51 -22.63 -9.78
N ILE A 41 -8.05 -21.59 -10.40
CA ILE A 41 -7.27 -20.63 -11.19
C ILE A 41 -6.92 -19.48 -10.26
N ASN A 42 -5.64 -19.24 -10.09
CA ASN A 42 -5.10 -18.11 -9.35
C ASN A 42 -4.69 -17.01 -10.31
N LEU A 43 -4.45 -15.81 -9.77
CA LEU A 43 -4.03 -14.64 -10.52
C LEU A 43 -2.53 -14.42 -10.37
N SER A 44 -1.89 -14.07 -11.49
CA SER A 44 -0.63 -13.39 -11.55
C SER A 44 -0.93 -11.93 -11.90
N PHE A 45 -0.71 -11.05 -10.96
CA PHE A 45 -0.87 -9.61 -11.12
C PHE A 45 0.48 -9.04 -11.57
N ASP A 46 0.78 -9.22 -12.86
CA ASP A 46 2.13 -9.15 -13.39
C ASP A 46 2.68 -7.74 -13.44
N GLU A 47 1.80 -6.74 -13.53
CA GLU A 47 2.19 -5.36 -13.68
C GLU A 47 1.17 -4.44 -13.01
N TRP A 48 1.63 -3.66 -12.04
CA TRP A 48 0.83 -2.65 -11.36
C TRP A 48 1.72 -1.53 -10.81
N ASN A 49 1.25 -0.31 -10.82
CA ASN A 49 1.83 0.87 -10.17
C ASN A 49 0.89 2.05 -10.33
N VAL A 50 1.22 3.17 -9.71
CA VAL A 50 0.77 4.50 -10.09
C VAL A 50 1.62 4.95 -11.29
N TRP A 51 0.99 5.43 -12.36
CA TRP A 51 1.73 5.89 -13.53
C TRP A 51 0.94 6.98 -14.25
N TYR A 52 1.41 8.23 -14.14
CA TYR A 52 0.81 9.36 -14.85
C TYR A 52 1.65 10.64 -14.83
N HIS A 53 2.61 10.77 -13.91
CA HIS A 53 3.36 12.01 -13.71
C HIS A 53 4.19 12.41 -14.92
N SER A 54 4.82 11.44 -15.60
CA SER A 54 5.68 11.70 -16.76
C SER A 54 4.92 11.89 -18.08
N ASN A 55 3.62 11.60 -18.15
CA ASN A 55 2.86 11.55 -19.40
C ASN A 55 2.98 12.80 -20.28
N GLU A 56 2.96 14.00 -19.68
CA GLU A 56 3.06 15.25 -20.46
C GLU A 56 4.51 15.59 -20.84
N GLN A 57 5.47 15.11 -20.07
CA GLN A 57 6.89 15.22 -20.38
C GLN A 57 7.25 14.27 -21.52
N ASP A 58 6.80 13.03 -21.46
CA ASP A 58 7.07 11.99 -22.46
C ASP A 58 6.58 12.36 -23.85
N LYS A 59 5.43 13.04 -23.96
CA LYS A 59 4.91 13.55 -25.25
C LYS A 59 5.83 14.57 -25.93
N LYS A 60 6.72 15.22 -25.17
CA LYS A 60 7.63 16.26 -25.66
C LYS A 60 9.03 15.72 -25.98
N LEU A 61 9.28 14.44 -25.69
CA LEU A 61 10.58 13.84 -25.98
C LEU A 61 10.86 13.84 -27.48
N GLU A 62 12.11 14.16 -27.82
CA GLU A 62 12.58 14.08 -29.18
C GLU A 62 12.60 12.61 -29.65
N LYS A 63 12.15 12.35 -30.87
CA LYS A 63 12.10 11.00 -31.43
C LYS A 63 13.51 10.49 -31.73
N TRP A 64 13.74 9.21 -31.46
CA TRP A 64 14.98 8.50 -31.80
C TRP A 64 16.24 8.96 -31.05
N VAL A 65 16.05 9.65 -29.92
CA VAL A 65 17.14 9.93 -28.99
C VAL A 65 17.55 8.65 -28.28
N GLN A 66 18.84 8.44 -28.10
CA GLN A 66 19.35 7.27 -27.37
C GLN A 66 19.13 7.47 -25.86
N ALA A 67 18.52 6.47 -25.22
CA ALA A 67 18.25 6.43 -23.78
C ALA A 67 17.62 7.73 -23.22
N PRO A 68 16.47 8.18 -23.75
CA PRO A 68 15.80 9.36 -23.22
C PRO A 68 15.30 9.10 -21.80
N HIS A 69 15.17 10.16 -21.00
CA HIS A 69 14.47 10.11 -19.71
C HIS A 69 12.96 9.98 -19.93
N GLN A 70 12.50 8.76 -20.16
CA GLN A 70 11.12 8.42 -20.50
C GLN A 70 10.50 7.56 -19.40
N LEU A 71 9.23 7.82 -19.07
CA LEU A 71 8.50 7.11 -18.03
C LEU A 71 9.15 7.24 -16.64
N GLU A 72 9.89 8.31 -16.43
CA GLU A 72 10.54 8.59 -15.15
C GLU A 72 9.61 9.40 -14.26
N ASP A 73 8.56 8.73 -13.75
CA ASP A 73 7.61 9.34 -12.82
C ASP A 73 8.30 9.77 -11.52
N VAL A 74 8.01 10.98 -11.07
CA VAL A 74 8.42 11.48 -9.75
C VAL A 74 7.27 11.31 -8.78
N TYR A 75 7.41 10.35 -7.88
CA TYR A 75 6.36 9.98 -6.94
C TYR A 75 6.35 10.88 -5.72
N ASN A 76 5.18 11.42 -5.41
CA ASN A 76 4.94 12.22 -4.20
C ASN A 76 4.42 11.37 -3.04
N PHE A 77 4.05 12.01 -1.94
CA PHE A 77 3.60 11.32 -0.75
C PHE A 77 2.18 10.73 -0.91
N GLU A 78 1.26 11.37 -1.65
CA GLU A 78 -0.06 10.77 -1.90
C GLU A 78 0.03 9.47 -2.73
N ASP A 79 1.02 9.36 -3.63
CA ASP A 79 1.29 8.12 -4.35
C ASP A 79 1.72 6.99 -3.40
N ALA A 80 2.52 7.31 -2.39
CA ALA A 80 2.94 6.33 -1.38
C ALA A 80 1.76 5.81 -0.56
N LEU A 81 0.81 6.66 -0.22
CA LEU A 81 -0.43 6.24 0.46
C LEU A 81 -1.25 5.29 -0.43
N LEU A 82 -1.42 5.64 -1.70
CA LEU A 82 -2.16 4.78 -2.63
C LEU A 82 -1.43 3.45 -2.87
N VAL A 83 -0.12 3.45 -3.09
CA VAL A 83 0.67 2.22 -3.22
C VAL A 83 0.55 1.36 -1.96
N GLY A 84 0.57 1.97 -0.78
CA GLY A 84 0.31 1.28 0.49
C GLY A 84 -1.07 0.61 0.53
N SER A 85 -2.11 1.29 0.10
CA SER A 85 -3.48 0.74 0.00
C SER A 85 -3.59 -0.38 -1.05
N MET A 86 -2.92 -0.25 -2.19
CA MET A 86 -2.86 -1.29 -3.22
C MET A 86 -2.15 -2.56 -2.71
N LEU A 87 -1.06 -2.42 -1.94
CA LEU A 87 -0.36 -3.53 -1.31
C LEU A 87 -1.24 -4.25 -0.28
N ILE A 88 -2.00 -3.51 0.51
CA ILE A 88 -3.00 -4.06 1.45
C ILE A 88 -4.06 -4.85 0.67
N THR A 89 -4.55 -4.32 -0.44
CA THR A 89 -5.51 -5.01 -1.31
C THR A 89 -4.94 -6.32 -1.85
N LEU A 90 -3.72 -6.31 -2.36
CA LEU A 90 -3.05 -7.53 -2.87
C LEU A 90 -2.87 -8.59 -1.77
N LEU A 91 -2.51 -8.18 -0.55
CA LEU A 91 -2.40 -9.08 0.59
C LEU A 91 -3.77 -9.66 0.99
N ARG A 92 -4.83 -8.86 1.02
CA ARG A 92 -6.19 -9.34 1.31
C ARG A 92 -6.64 -10.44 0.34
N HIS A 93 -6.18 -10.38 -0.91
CA HIS A 93 -6.47 -11.36 -1.94
C HIS A 93 -5.40 -12.45 -2.08
N ALA A 94 -4.52 -12.67 -1.09
CA ALA A 94 -3.43 -13.64 -1.14
C ALA A 94 -3.89 -15.10 -1.32
N ASP A 95 -5.15 -15.41 -1.04
CA ASP A 95 -5.78 -16.69 -1.36
C ASP A 95 -5.84 -16.95 -2.88
N ARG A 96 -5.95 -15.91 -3.70
CA ARG A 96 -6.11 -15.98 -5.15
C ARG A 96 -4.99 -15.30 -5.94
N VAL A 97 -4.48 -14.17 -5.49
CA VAL A 97 -3.31 -13.48 -6.07
C VAL A 97 -2.04 -14.12 -5.54
N LYS A 98 -1.34 -14.88 -6.39
CA LYS A 98 -0.13 -15.64 -6.01
C LYS A 98 1.15 -14.97 -6.44
N ILE A 99 1.07 -14.06 -7.40
CA ILE A 99 2.18 -13.24 -7.89
C ILE A 99 1.66 -11.81 -8.01
N ALA A 100 2.44 -10.86 -7.54
CA ALA A 100 2.17 -9.43 -7.71
C ALA A 100 3.49 -8.69 -7.93
N CYS A 101 3.67 -8.11 -9.12
CA CYS A 101 4.91 -7.48 -9.53
C CYS A 101 4.70 -5.98 -9.75
N MET A 102 5.37 -5.15 -8.96
CA MET A 102 5.38 -3.71 -9.23
C MET A 102 6.20 -3.43 -10.48
N ALA A 103 5.68 -2.62 -11.37
CA ALA A 103 6.38 -2.13 -12.54
C ALA A 103 6.82 -0.67 -12.31
N GLN A 104 8.13 -0.38 -12.35
CA GLN A 104 9.27 -1.26 -12.43
C GLN A 104 10.17 -1.05 -11.20
N LEU A 105 11.51 -1.31 -11.30
CA LEU A 105 12.36 -1.23 -10.12
C LEU A 105 13.21 0.03 -10.06
N VAL A 106 13.82 0.42 -11.19
CA VAL A 106 14.77 1.53 -11.26
C VAL A 106 14.43 2.45 -12.44
N ASN A 107 14.41 3.75 -12.18
CA ASN A 107 14.14 4.87 -13.08
C ASN A 107 12.75 4.86 -13.74
N VAL A 108 12.44 3.86 -14.53
CA VAL A 108 11.19 3.78 -15.30
C VAL A 108 10.02 3.40 -14.38
N ILE A 109 9.09 4.32 -14.14
CA ILE A 109 7.95 4.18 -13.20
C ILE A 109 8.33 3.45 -11.90
N ALA A 110 9.41 3.89 -11.26
CA ALA A 110 10.14 3.07 -10.31
C ALA A 110 10.25 3.66 -8.90
N PRO A 111 10.34 2.82 -7.87
CA PRO A 111 10.58 3.26 -6.49
C PRO A 111 12.02 3.74 -6.24
N ILE A 112 12.95 3.48 -7.15
CA ILE A 112 14.36 3.90 -7.04
C ILE A 112 14.74 4.70 -8.27
N MET A 113 15.34 5.87 -8.04
CA MET A 113 15.90 6.71 -9.09
C MET A 113 17.42 6.73 -9.02
N THR A 114 18.06 6.89 -10.15
CA THR A 114 19.52 7.04 -10.27
C THR A 114 19.88 8.22 -11.15
N SER A 115 21.03 8.80 -10.88
CA SER A 115 21.72 9.78 -11.71
C SER A 115 23.14 9.31 -12.00
N ASP A 116 23.92 10.13 -12.69
CA ASP A 116 25.36 9.85 -12.89
C ASP A 116 26.16 9.88 -11.59
N THR A 117 25.61 10.47 -10.52
CA THR A 117 26.31 10.73 -9.26
C THR A 117 25.73 9.98 -8.07
N GLY A 118 24.51 9.46 -8.17
CA GLY A 118 23.86 8.83 -7.02
C GLY A 118 22.61 8.03 -7.32
N ALA A 119 22.02 7.57 -6.25
CA ALA A 119 20.72 6.90 -6.26
C ALA A 119 19.92 7.31 -5.04
N TRP A 120 18.60 7.43 -5.20
CA TRP A 120 17.70 7.75 -4.08
C TRP A 120 16.40 6.93 -4.17
N ARG A 121 15.73 6.81 -3.03
CA ARG A 121 14.45 6.13 -2.89
C ARG A 121 13.33 7.13 -3.03
N GLN A 122 12.39 6.86 -3.91
CA GLN A 122 11.16 7.62 -4.00
C GLN A 122 10.19 7.25 -2.86
N THR A 123 9.14 8.02 -2.68
CA THR A 123 8.18 7.85 -1.57
C THR A 123 7.52 6.47 -1.57
N ILE A 124 7.18 5.94 -2.75
CA ILE A 124 6.54 4.61 -2.92
C ILE A 124 7.44 3.43 -2.54
N PHE A 125 8.76 3.66 -2.43
CA PHE A 125 9.72 2.63 -2.04
C PHE A 125 9.39 2.06 -0.65
N TYR A 126 9.02 2.90 0.29
CA TYR A 126 8.92 2.51 1.69
C TYR A 126 7.74 1.60 1.99
N PRO A 127 6.50 1.88 1.58
CA PRO A 127 5.39 0.94 1.72
C PRO A 127 5.70 -0.39 1.05
N TYR A 128 6.29 -0.37 -0.15
CA TYR A 128 6.63 -1.59 -0.87
C TYR A 128 7.69 -2.42 -0.14
N MET A 129 8.79 -1.81 0.26
CA MET A 129 9.89 -2.48 0.96
C MET A 129 9.43 -3.09 2.27
N LEU A 130 8.73 -2.33 3.12
CA LEU A 130 8.26 -2.80 4.41
C LEU A 130 7.22 -3.91 4.27
N THR A 131 6.30 -3.80 3.31
CA THR A 131 5.33 -4.86 3.03
C THR A 131 6.01 -6.12 2.48
N SER A 132 7.00 -5.99 1.60
CA SER A 132 7.75 -7.12 1.05
C SER A 132 8.54 -7.88 2.12
N VAL A 133 9.07 -7.16 3.11
CA VAL A 133 9.87 -7.77 4.20
C VAL A 133 8.98 -8.38 5.27
N PHE A 134 7.93 -7.67 5.69
CA PHE A 134 7.12 -8.03 6.86
C PHE A 134 5.72 -8.57 6.54
N GLY A 135 5.27 -8.48 5.29
CA GLY A 135 4.00 -9.05 4.81
C GLY A 135 4.12 -10.52 4.39
N ARG A 136 4.95 -11.30 5.06
CA ARG A 136 5.18 -12.72 4.78
C ARG A 136 4.53 -13.59 5.83
N GLY A 137 3.91 -14.70 5.40
CA GLY A 137 3.20 -15.62 6.29
C GLY A 137 1.74 -15.80 5.86
N THR A 138 0.87 -15.97 6.82
CA THR A 138 -0.58 -16.16 6.62
C THR A 138 -1.33 -14.85 6.80
N VAL A 139 -2.03 -14.41 5.77
CA VAL A 139 -2.95 -13.28 5.87
C VAL A 139 -4.17 -13.70 6.67
N LEU A 140 -4.46 -12.96 7.73
CA LEU A 140 -5.60 -13.23 8.60
C LEU A 140 -6.87 -12.63 8.00
N ASN A 141 -7.98 -13.35 8.12
CA ASN A 141 -9.29 -12.86 7.73
C ASN A 141 -9.81 -11.90 8.81
N THR A 142 -9.42 -10.64 8.74
CA THR A 142 -9.81 -9.58 9.68
C THR A 142 -11.06 -8.88 9.19
N GLN A 143 -12.01 -8.64 10.12
CA GLN A 143 -13.15 -7.77 9.85
C GLN A 143 -12.78 -6.34 10.26
N VAL A 144 -12.73 -5.44 9.29
CA VAL A 144 -12.44 -4.02 9.51
C VAL A 144 -13.75 -3.24 9.49
N LEU A 145 -14.05 -2.57 10.61
CA LEU A 145 -15.18 -1.64 10.73
C LEU A 145 -14.61 -0.23 10.74
N THR A 146 -14.96 0.57 9.76
CA THR A 146 -14.43 1.94 9.59
C THR A 146 -15.50 2.83 8.98
N PRO A 147 -15.49 4.13 9.25
CA PRO A 147 -16.26 5.09 8.47
C PRO A 147 -15.91 5.01 6.98
N VAL A 148 -16.86 5.43 6.15
CA VAL A 148 -16.75 5.45 4.71
C VAL A 148 -16.95 6.87 4.19
N TYR A 149 -16.45 7.13 2.98
CA TYR A 149 -16.68 8.37 2.25
C TYR A 149 -17.11 8.07 0.83
N GLU A 150 -17.79 9.01 0.20
CA GLU A 150 -18.21 8.89 -1.18
C GLU A 150 -17.09 9.40 -2.10
N SER A 151 -16.58 8.51 -2.96
CA SER A 151 -15.64 8.85 -4.02
C SER A 151 -16.42 9.11 -5.31
N ARG A 152 -15.98 10.08 -6.09
CA ARG A 152 -16.61 10.43 -7.36
C ARG A 152 -16.62 9.27 -8.36
N THR A 153 -15.52 8.47 -8.39
CA THR A 153 -15.31 7.42 -9.41
C THR A 153 -15.63 6.03 -8.89
N TYR A 154 -15.32 5.76 -7.60
CA TYR A 154 -15.33 4.41 -7.04
C TYR A 154 -16.51 4.17 -6.07
N GLY A 155 -17.41 5.17 -5.89
CA GLY A 155 -18.51 5.10 -4.94
C GLY A 155 -18.02 5.11 -3.50
N GLU A 156 -18.75 4.45 -2.61
CA GLU A 156 -18.42 4.37 -1.19
C GLU A 156 -17.08 3.66 -0.97
N ALA A 157 -16.14 4.33 -0.31
CA ALA A 157 -14.80 3.83 -0.01
C ALA A 157 -14.49 3.95 1.49
N PRO A 158 -13.74 3.00 2.09
CA PRO A 158 -13.38 3.06 3.49
C PRO A 158 -12.30 4.11 3.75
N TYR A 159 -12.36 4.80 4.90
CA TYR A 159 -11.27 5.66 5.35
C TYR A 159 -10.03 4.88 5.79
N LEU A 160 -10.22 3.66 6.33
CA LEU A 160 -9.13 2.80 6.77
C LEU A 160 -8.99 1.59 5.85
N ASP A 161 -7.86 1.47 5.16
CA ASP A 161 -7.41 0.21 4.62
C ASP A 161 -6.50 -0.47 5.65
N SER A 162 -6.72 -1.77 5.91
CA SER A 162 -5.87 -2.52 6.83
C SER A 162 -5.83 -4.00 6.49
N VAL A 163 -4.72 -4.65 6.79
CA VAL A 163 -4.51 -6.09 6.68
C VAL A 163 -3.59 -6.56 7.79
N CYS A 164 -3.81 -7.78 8.26
CA CYS A 164 -3.01 -8.41 9.28
C CYS A 164 -2.35 -9.68 8.73
N VAL A 165 -1.05 -9.82 8.93
CA VAL A 165 -0.26 -10.96 8.46
C VAL A 165 0.45 -11.60 9.64
N TRP A 166 0.29 -12.91 9.80
CA TRP A 166 0.93 -13.69 10.83
C TRP A 166 2.06 -14.56 10.24
N ASP A 167 3.28 -14.30 10.67
CA ASP A 167 4.46 -15.09 10.37
C ASP A 167 4.63 -16.13 11.49
N GLU A 168 4.14 -17.34 11.23
CA GLU A 168 4.17 -18.43 12.21
C GLU A 168 5.61 -18.88 12.53
N GLU A 169 6.51 -18.82 11.57
CA GLU A 169 7.92 -19.23 11.76
C GLU A 169 8.67 -18.27 12.69
N LYS A 170 8.32 -16.98 12.64
CA LYS A 170 8.94 -15.94 13.47
C LYS A 170 8.13 -15.59 14.71
N ASP A 171 6.98 -16.23 14.89
CA ASP A 171 6.01 -15.90 15.95
C ASP A 171 5.73 -14.38 16.01
N ALA A 172 5.46 -13.81 14.83
CA ALA A 172 5.30 -12.37 14.65
C ALA A 172 4.01 -12.05 13.91
N LEU A 173 3.37 -10.95 14.30
CA LEU A 173 2.17 -10.41 13.69
C LEU A 173 2.48 -9.02 13.15
N THR A 174 2.12 -8.75 11.90
CA THR A 174 2.29 -7.44 11.28
C THR A 174 0.95 -6.91 10.83
N ILE A 175 0.62 -5.70 11.24
CA ILE A 175 -0.56 -4.96 10.80
C ILE A 175 -0.08 -3.83 9.90
N PHE A 176 -0.59 -3.80 8.67
CA PHE A 176 -0.42 -2.68 7.74
C PHE A 176 -1.73 -1.92 7.68
N ALA A 177 -1.65 -0.59 7.67
CA ALA A 177 -2.83 0.26 7.61
C ALA A 177 -2.55 1.58 6.88
N VAL A 178 -3.57 2.10 6.19
CA VAL A 178 -3.58 3.44 5.62
C VAL A 178 -4.81 4.17 6.13
N ASN A 179 -4.60 5.27 6.87
CA ASN A 179 -5.63 6.24 7.14
C ASN A 179 -5.72 7.20 5.94
N LYS A 180 -6.82 7.14 5.19
CA LYS A 180 -7.06 7.97 3.99
C LYS A 180 -7.78 9.29 4.30
N SER A 181 -8.15 9.54 5.56
CA SER A 181 -8.70 10.84 5.96
C SER A 181 -7.66 11.94 5.73
N LEU A 182 -8.05 13.02 5.09
CA LEU A 182 -7.18 14.18 4.87
C LEU A 182 -7.19 15.14 6.06
N ASP A 183 -8.18 15.00 6.95
CA ASP A 183 -8.47 16.01 7.96
C ASP A 183 -8.35 15.47 9.40
N GLU A 184 -8.56 14.16 9.62
CA GLU A 184 -8.71 13.59 10.95
C GLU A 184 -7.76 12.42 11.21
N ASP A 185 -7.16 12.42 12.39
CA ASP A 185 -6.50 11.25 12.96
C ASP A 185 -7.53 10.17 13.26
N MET A 186 -7.13 8.92 13.24
CA MET A 186 -8.03 7.79 13.45
C MET A 186 -7.61 6.97 14.66
N GLU A 187 -8.49 6.87 15.66
CA GLU A 187 -8.34 5.92 16.74
C GLU A 187 -8.76 4.54 16.26
N VAL A 188 -7.88 3.57 16.39
CA VAL A 188 -8.07 2.20 15.95
C VAL A 188 -7.97 1.26 17.14
N SER A 189 -8.91 0.31 17.21
CA SER A 189 -8.92 -0.77 18.21
C SER A 189 -8.93 -2.12 17.52
N CYS A 190 -8.02 -3.01 17.90
CA CYS A 190 -7.93 -4.36 17.34
C CYS A 190 -7.96 -5.41 18.46
N ASP A 191 -8.81 -6.44 18.29
CA ASP A 191 -8.89 -7.58 19.20
C ASP A 191 -7.79 -8.60 18.85
N LEU A 192 -6.80 -8.70 19.72
CA LEU A 192 -5.65 -9.59 19.62
C LEU A 192 -5.60 -10.64 20.73
N ARG A 193 -6.74 -10.96 21.37
CA ARG A 193 -6.78 -11.97 22.45
C ARG A 193 -6.27 -13.35 22.04
N GLN A 194 -6.27 -13.66 20.76
CA GLN A 194 -5.68 -14.91 20.22
C GLN A 194 -4.15 -14.90 20.19
N PHE A 195 -3.53 -13.72 20.37
CA PHE A 195 -2.09 -13.50 20.34
C PHE A 195 -1.58 -13.16 21.75
N GLU A 196 -1.96 -13.98 22.75
CA GLU A 196 -1.55 -13.77 24.13
C GLU A 196 -0.03 -13.86 24.27
N GLY A 197 0.55 -12.93 25.02
CA GLY A 197 1.98 -12.84 25.27
C GLY A 197 2.76 -12.03 24.24
N TYR A 198 2.10 -11.62 23.13
CA TYR A 198 2.75 -10.72 22.17
C TYR A 198 2.93 -9.32 22.74
N LYS A 199 3.94 -8.62 22.25
CA LYS A 199 4.25 -7.22 22.60
C LYS A 199 4.47 -6.43 21.33
N ILE A 200 4.18 -5.14 21.37
CA ILE A 200 4.52 -4.24 20.26
C ILE A 200 6.04 -4.14 20.19
N VAL A 201 6.60 -4.55 19.06
CA VAL A 201 8.04 -4.46 18.77
C VAL A 201 8.35 -3.09 18.16
N GLU A 202 7.50 -2.67 17.25
CA GLU A 202 7.64 -1.38 16.59
C GLU A 202 6.33 -0.91 15.98
N HIS A 203 6.16 0.40 15.92
CA HIS A 203 5.15 1.09 15.13
C HIS A 203 5.89 2.07 14.21
N ILE A 204 5.80 1.85 12.91
CA ILE A 204 6.43 2.67 11.88
C ILE A 204 5.35 3.45 11.15
N VAL A 205 5.59 4.72 10.95
CA VAL A 205 4.66 5.65 10.31
C VAL A 205 5.37 6.34 9.14
N LEU A 206 4.70 6.37 8.00
CA LEU A 206 5.03 7.26 6.89
C LEU A 206 3.95 8.33 6.81
N ASN A 207 4.31 9.56 7.12
CA ASN A 207 3.43 10.72 7.13
C ASN A 207 4.20 11.96 6.69
N ASN A 208 3.51 12.90 6.06
CA ASN A 208 4.01 14.23 5.73
C ASN A 208 2.80 15.18 5.61
N ASP A 209 2.92 16.41 6.09
CA ASP A 209 1.84 17.41 5.98
C ASP A 209 1.59 17.86 4.53
N ASP A 210 2.62 17.77 3.68
CA ASP A 210 2.53 18.06 2.26
C ASP A 210 2.38 16.75 1.46
N LEU A 211 1.17 16.51 0.94
CA LEU A 211 0.85 15.36 0.09
C LEU A 211 1.65 15.35 -1.23
N GLN A 212 2.15 16.51 -1.68
CA GLN A 212 2.95 16.62 -2.89
C GLN A 212 4.46 16.52 -2.61
N ALA A 213 4.87 16.29 -1.36
CA ALA A 213 6.27 16.12 -0.99
C ALA A 213 6.91 14.93 -1.72
N VAL A 214 8.10 15.15 -2.24
CA VAL A 214 8.87 14.15 -3.01
C VAL A 214 10.25 13.95 -2.40
N ASN A 215 10.87 12.80 -2.67
CA ASN A 215 12.29 12.58 -2.45
C ASN A 215 13.05 12.86 -3.76
N THR A 216 14.15 13.56 -3.64
CA THR A 216 15.04 13.91 -4.77
C THR A 216 16.48 13.54 -4.44
N GLU A 217 17.38 13.59 -5.42
CA GLU A 217 18.82 13.40 -5.17
C GLU A 217 19.35 14.38 -4.12
N ALA A 218 18.90 15.66 -4.17
CA ALA A 218 19.32 16.69 -3.22
C ALA A 218 18.68 16.54 -1.83
N GLN A 219 17.50 15.92 -1.76
CA GLN A 219 16.74 15.69 -0.53
C GLN A 219 16.19 14.26 -0.50
N PRO A 220 17.06 13.24 -0.38
CA PRO A 220 16.65 11.83 -0.52
C PRO A 220 15.82 11.30 0.66
N GLU A 221 15.75 12.03 1.75
CA GLU A 221 15.07 11.66 3.00
C GLU A 221 13.99 12.66 3.40
N ASN A 222 13.43 13.42 2.45
CA ASN A 222 12.36 14.39 2.73
C ASN A 222 11.07 13.69 3.20
N VAL A 223 10.77 12.51 2.65
CA VAL A 223 9.64 11.66 3.04
C VAL A 223 10.19 10.28 3.36
N VAL A 224 10.32 9.94 4.63
CA VAL A 224 10.85 8.66 5.10
C VAL A 224 10.01 8.12 6.27
N PRO A 225 9.93 6.80 6.44
CA PRO A 225 9.28 6.21 7.59
C PRO A 225 9.99 6.60 8.88
N VAL A 226 9.22 6.89 9.90
CA VAL A 226 9.71 7.16 11.25
C VAL A 226 9.10 6.20 12.25
N LYS A 227 9.80 5.97 13.35
CA LYS A 227 9.24 5.22 14.47
C LYS A 227 8.27 6.12 15.23
N ALA A 228 7.03 5.67 15.38
CA ALA A 228 6.03 6.37 16.17
C ALA A 228 6.42 6.45 17.65
N GLY A 229 5.95 7.47 18.33
CA GLY A 229 6.08 7.59 19.78
C GLY A 229 5.37 6.44 20.51
N ALA A 230 5.82 6.15 21.72
CA ALA A 230 5.24 5.05 22.52
C ALA A 230 3.75 5.28 22.87
N GLU A 231 3.30 6.51 22.82
CA GLU A 231 1.90 6.91 23.03
C GLU A 231 0.98 6.59 21.86
N CYS A 232 1.55 6.41 20.65
CA CYS A 232 0.76 6.18 19.43
C CYS A 232 0.17 4.77 19.34
N SER A 233 0.66 3.82 20.14
CA SER A 233 0.11 2.46 20.15
C SER A 233 0.34 1.77 21.50
N LYS A 234 -0.68 1.03 21.98
CA LYS A 234 -0.69 0.34 23.26
C LYS A 234 -1.37 -1.01 23.12
N LEU A 235 -0.79 -2.03 23.76
CA LEU A 235 -1.37 -3.38 23.84
C LEU A 235 -1.62 -3.72 25.31
N GLU A 236 -2.88 -3.84 25.69
CA GLU A 236 -3.29 -4.24 27.04
C GLU A 236 -4.44 -5.24 26.99
N GLY A 237 -4.37 -6.30 27.79
CA GLY A 237 -5.42 -7.31 27.88
C GLY A 237 -5.80 -7.97 26.57
N GLY A 238 -4.86 -8.05 25.61
CA GLY A 238 -5.11 -8.55 24.25
C GLY A 238 -5.86 -7.58 23.35
N LYS A 239 -5.99 -6.31 23.74
CA LYS A 239 -6.54 -5.24 22.92
C LYS A 239 -5.41 -4.30 22.49
N LEU A 240 -5.20 -4.17 21.19
CA LEU A 240 -4.34 -3.14 20.61
C LEU A 240 -5.17 -1.87 20.40
N GLU A 241 -4.69 -0.77 20.93
CA GLU A 241 -5.19 0.58 20.65
C GLU A 241 -4.10 1.36 19.97
N ALA A 242 -4.41 2.06 18.87
CA ALA A 242 -3.46 2.87 18.14
C ALA A 242 -4.12 4.12 17.56
N VAL A 243 -3.34 5.16 17.39
CA VAL A 243 -3.75 6.39 16.69
C VAL A 243 -2.96 6.48 15.40
N PHE A 244 -3.66 6.49 14.28
CA PHE A 244 -3.09 6.71 12.96
C PHE A 244 -3.35 8.14 12.53
N ALA A 245 -2.28 8.92 12.36
CA ALA A 245 -2.40 10.29 11.90
C ALA A 245 -3.19 10.37 10.58
N LYS A 246 -3.83 11.48 10.33
CA LYS A 246 -4.46 11.76 9.02
C LYS A 246 -3.47 11.50 7.89
N HIS A 247 -3.97 11.07 6.74
CA HIS A 247 -3.18 10.74 5.54
C HIS A 247 -1.83 10.06 5.87
N SER A 248 -1.88 8.93 6.59
CA SER A 248 -0.68 8.19 6.98
C SER A 248 -0.72 6.74 6.57
N TRP A 249 0.45 6.19 6.24
CA TRP A 249 0.69 4.77 6.15
C TRP A 249 1.35 4.27 7.43
N ASN A 250 0.89 3.14 7.96
CA ASN A 250 1.30 2.60 9.24
C ASN A 250 1.67 1.12 9.15
N MET A 251 2.68 0.71 9.91
CA MET A 251 3.01 -0.69 10.16
C MET A 251 3.22 -0.90 11.65
N ILE A 252 2.41 -1.76 12.27
CA ILE A 252 2.61 -2.19 13.66
C ILE A 252 3.07 -3.64 13.65
N ARG A 253 4.21 -3.91 14.26
CA ARG A 253 4.72 -5.27 14.45
C ARG A 253 4.64 -5.69 15.89
N LEU A 254 4.15 -6.91 16.08
CA LEU A 254 4.06 -7.55 17.39
C LEU A 254 4.80 -8.89 17.31
N ALA A 255 5.43 -9.26 18.40
CA ALA A 255 6.08 -10.56 18.56
C ALA A 255 6.06 -11.01 20.03
N LYS A 256 6.30 -12.28 20.25
CA LYS A 256 6.45 -12.86 21.59
C LYS A 256 7.77 -12.53 22.24
#